data_87b92182ec0d6dbe73f4a9679e4d292e
#
_entry.id   87b92182ec0d6dbe73f4a9679e4d292e
#
_cell.length_a   1.000
_cell.length_b   1.000
_cell.length_c   1.000
_cell.angle_alpha   90.00
_cell.angle_beta   90.00
_cell.angle_gamma   90.00
#
_symmetry.space_group_name_H-M   'P 1'
#
loop_
_entity.id
_entity.type
_entity.pdbx_description
1 polymer ?
#
loop_
_entity_poly.entity_id
_entity_poly.type
_entity_poly.pdbx_seq_one_letter_code
_entity_poly.pdbx_strand_id
1 'polypeptide(L)'
;MSMKRVVLSVVSLLIAVPVFGESAVEKYNHGNAMYRQGNYKEAVRLYEEALASGVHSPELYFNLGNAYFRSKNLGKAILSYRRGLIFSPRDKELRYNLQFATAYTKDKIPSIYEGFLGRMYRKIIEFASFAELFKLLILVSVILTASAILYIFRRKGIAPVICFGIIFLLVAAVFLLKMSDKWETRAAVVLSPKLDCFSAPTTTSEILFTIHEGTTVALEESRGDWFKISLTDNRVAWVPQDSVEAVIPKNSQFSTP
;
A
#
# COMPACT_ATOMS: atom_id res chain seq x y z
N MET A 1 -34.37 -5.01 -49.25
CA MET A 1 -33.65 -4.01 -48.42
C MET A 1 -32.29 -3.80 -49.08
N SER A 2 -32.03 -2.60 -49.61
CA SER A 2 -30.86 -2.36 -50.48
C SER A 2 -29.55 -2.47 -49.72
N MET A 3 -28.58 -3.21 -50.25
CA MET A 3 -27.23 -3.43 -49.72
C MET A 3 -26.51 -2.13 -49.30
N LYS A 4 -26.85 -0.99 -49.96
CA LYS A 4 -26.40 0.35 -49.59
C LYS A 4 -26.86 0.80 -48.18
N ARG A 5 -28.08 0.40 -47.76
CA ARG A 5 -28.61 0.74 -46.42
C ARG A 5 -27.94 -0.07 -45.30
N VAL A 6 -27.57 -1.31 -45.58
CA VAL A 6 -26.83 -2.18 -44.61
C VAL A 6 -25.42 -1.68 -44.46
N VAL A 7 -24.75 -1.27 -45.53
CA VAL A 7 -23.38 -0.69 -45.47
C VAL A 7 -23.36 0.64 -44.71
N LEU A 8 -24.38 1.51 -44.94
CA LEU A 8 -24.48 2.77 -44.20
C LEU A 8 -24.75 2.56 -42.69
N SER A 9 -25.53 1.53 -42.31
CA SER A 9 -25.77 1.18 -40.90
C SER A 9 -24.57 0.57 -40.22
N VAL A 10 -23.74 -0.15 -40.95
CA VAL A 10 -22.47 -0.73 -40.39
C VAL A 10 -21.39 0.34 -40.27
N VAL A 11 -21.33 1.30 -41.17
CA VAL A 11 -20.39 2.43 -41.10
C VAL A 11 -20.79 3.42 -40.01
N SER A 12 -22.10 3.65 -39.78
CA SER A 12 -22.53 4.51 -38.66
C SER A 12 -22.33 3.85 -37.27
N LEU A 13 -22.24 2.51 -37.20
CA LEU A 13 -21.90 1.80 -35.93
C LEU A 13 -20.41 1.86 -35.60
N LEU A 14 -19.55 2.12 -36.58
CA LEU A 14 -18.09 2.25 -36.42
C LEU A 14 -17.60 3.65 -36.04
N ILE A 15 -18.50 4.67 -36.01
CA ILE A 15 -18.17 6.04 -35.64
C ILE A 15 -18.81 6.44 -34.27
N ALA A 16 -19.14 5.50 -33.44
CA ALA A 16 -19.23 5.78 -32.03
C ALA A 16 -17.76 5.88 -31.49
N VAL A 17 -17.14 7.03 -31.78
CA VAL A 17 -15.92 7.41 -31.05
C VAL A 17 -16.35 7.48 -29.60
N PRO A 18 -15.90 6.55 -28.73
CA PRO A 18 -16.16 6.71 -27.31
C PRO A 18 -15.52 8.05 -26.95
N VAL A 19 -16.30 8.94 -26.33
CA VAL A 19 -15.75 10.09 -25.63
C VAL A 19 -14.95 9.47 -24.49
N PHE A 20 -13.68 9.13 -24.78
CA PHE A 20 -12.76 8.69 -23.75
C PHE A 20 -12.61 9.88 -22.82
N GLY A 21 -13.09 9.75 -21.60
CA GLY A 21 -12.67 10.62 -20.51
C GLY A 21 -11.13 10.64 -20.47
N GLU A 22 -10.56 11.70 -19.95
CA GLU A 22 -9.10 11.85 -19.80
C GLU A 22 -8.50 10.58 -19.21
N SER A 23 -7.49 10.02 -19.87
CA SER A 23 -6.86 8.77 -19.43
C SER A 23 -6.16 8.98 -18.09
N ALA A 24 -5.95 7.90 -17.32
CA ALA A 24 -5.23 7.98 -16.04
C ALA A 24 -3.84 8.64 -16.19
N VAL A 25 -3.17 8.41 -17.33
CA VAL A 25 -1.85 9.01 -17.62
C VAL A 25 -2.00 10.52 -17.91
N GLU A 26 -3.02 10.94 -18.63
CA GLU A 26 -3.31 12.36 -18.88
C GLU A 26 -3.63 13.08 -17.57
N LYS A 27 -4.48 12.50 -16.71
CA LYS A 27 -4.79 13.04 -15.38
C LYS A 27 -3.54 13.18 -14.52
N TYR A 28 -2.68 12.15 -14.52
CA TYR A 28 -1.39 12.20 -13.81
C TYR A 28 -0.51 13.35 -14.33
N ASN A 29 -0.37 13.48 -15.65
CA ASN A 29 0.43 14.55 -16.26
C ASN A 29 -0.15 15.94 -16.00
N HIS A 30 -1.46 16.06 -16.03
CA HIS A 30 -2.17 17.31 -15.69
C HIS A 30 -1.98 17.62 -14.19
N GLY A 31 -2.08 16.63 -13.30
CA GLY A 31 -1.75 16.77 -11.88
C GLY A 31 -0.34 17.29 -11.65
N ASN A 32 0.66 16.77 -12.40
CA ASN A 32 2.02 17.26 -12.37
C ASN A 32 2.14 18.73 -12.81
N ALA A 33 1.36 19.15 -13.82
CA ALA A 33 1.32 20.54 -14.26
C ALA A 33 0.72 21.46 -13.19
N MET A 34 -0.40 21.06 -12.56
CA MET A 34 -1.04 21.80 -11.46
C MET A 34 -0.12 21.91 -10.25
N TYR A 35 0.58 20.82 -9.90
CA TYR A 35 1.56 20.84 -8.81
C TYR A 35 2.67 21.87 -9.04
N ARG A 36 3.26 21.91 -10.25
CA ARG A 36 4.31 22.89 -10.62
C ARG A 36 3.81 24.35 -10.57
N GLN A 37 2.54 24.57 -10.84
CA GLN A 37 1.89 25.88 -10.73
C GLN A 37 1.54 26.26 -9.29
N GLY A 38 1.79 25.39 -8.31
CA GLY A 38 1.42 25.60 -6.91
C GLY A 38 -0.06 25.35 -6.60
N ASN A 39 -0.83 24.86 -7.58
CA ASN A 39 -2.24 24.50 -7.39
C ASN A 39 -2.36 23.08 -6.83
N TYR A 40 -1.92 22.92 -5.56
CA TYR A 40 -1.80 21.62 -4.92
C TYR A 40 -3.14 20.90 -4.72
N LYS A 41 -4.23 21.65 -4.45
CA LYS A 41 -5.55 21.04 -4.28
C LYS A 41 -6.07 20.41 -5.58
N GLU A 42 -5.86 21.08 -6.71
CA GLU A 42 -6.23 20.55 -8.01
C GLU A 42 -5.33 19.39 -8.43
N ALA A 43 -4.03 19.46 -8.11
CA ALA A 43 -3.12 18.34 -8.31
C ALA A 43 -3.57 17.10 -7.52
N VAL A 44 -3.99 17.25 -6.25
CA VAL A 44 -4.56 16.16 -5.44
C VAL A 44 -5.76 15.54 -6.14
N ARG A 45 -6.75 16.34 -6.58
CA ARG A 45 -7.95 15.85 -7.26
C ARG A 45 -7.61 15.01 -8.47
N LEU A 46 -6.70 15.50 -9.32
CA LEU A 46 -6.29 14.82 -10.54
C LEU A 46 -5.54 13.51 -10.27
N TYR A 47 -4.66 13.48 -9.24
CA TYR A 47 -3.97 12.27 -8.83
C TYR A 47 -4.94 11.23 -8.22
N GLU A 48 -5.92 11.68 -7.41
CA GLU A 48 -6.97 10.79 -6.89
C GLU A 48 -7.82 10.19 -8.01
N GLU A 49 -8.16 10.97 -9.03
CA GLU A 49 -8.87 10.47 -10.22
C GLU A 49 -8.03 9.50 -11.04
N ALA A 50 -6.71 9.71 -11.14
CA ALA A 50 -5.81 8.74 -11.77
C ALA A 50 -5.78 7.42 -10.99
N LEU A 51 -5.72 7.46 -9.65
CA LEU A 51 -5.85 6.28 -8.80
C LEU A 51 -7.20 5.57 -8.96
N ALA A 52 -8.30 6.33 -9.00
CA ALA A 52 -9.65 5.79 -9.20
C ALA A 52 -9.82 5.09 -10.56
N SER A 53 -8.99 5.43 -11.55
CA SER A 53 -8.91 4.73 -12.84
C SER A 53 -8.14 3.41 -12.78
N GLY A 54 -7.70 2.96 -11.59
CA GLY A 54 -7.01 1.69 -11.36
C GLY A 54 -5.48 1.73 -11.54
N VAL A 55 -4.91 2.91 -11.82
CA VAL A 55 -3.44 3.05 -11.94
C VAL A 55 -2.83 3.26 -10.56
N HIS A 56 -2.00 2.31 -10.14
CA HIS A 56 -1.27 2.37 -8.88
C HIS A 56 0.24 2.26 -9.15
N SER A 57 0.99 3.32 -8.90
CA SER A 57 2.45 3.33 -9.04
C SER A 57 3.13 4.07 -7.90
N PRO A 58 4.40 3.76 -7.59
CA PRO A 58 5.17 4.49 -6.58
C PRO A 58 5.21 6.00 -6.86
N GLU A 59 5.39 6.38 -8.14
CA GLU A 59 5.50 7.78 -8.58
C GLU A 59 4.19 8.54 -8.37
N LEU A 60 3.05 7.91 -8.68
CA LEU A 60 1.73 8.52 -8.47
C LEU A 60 1.49 8.77 -6.97
N TYR A 61 1.80 7.78 -6.12
CA TYR A 61 1.68 7.93 -4.68
C TYR A 61 2.68 8.94 -4.10
N PHE A 62 3.89 9.01 -4.64
CA PHE A 62 4.89 10.02 -4.26
C PHE A 62 4.38 11.44 -4.54
N ASN A 63 3.91 11.69 -5.77
CA ASN A 63 3.42 13.00 -6.18
C ASN A 63 2.15 13.39 -5.43
N LEU A 64 1.22 12.45 -5.22
CA LEU A 64 0.02 12.66 -4.41
C LEU A 64 0.39 13.01 -2.96
N GLY A 65 1.34 12.27 -2.37
CA GLY A 65 1.84 12.56 -1.02
C GLY A 65 2.44 13.96 -0.91
N ASN A 66 3.24 14.37 -1.90
CA ASN A 66 3.81 15.72 -1.98
C ASN A 66 2.70 16.78 -2.10
N ALA A 67 1.68 16.56 -2.93
CA ALA A 67 0.56 17.48 -3.10
C ALA A 67 -0.27 17.62 -1.81
N TYR A 68 -0.53 16.52 -1.10
CA TYR A 68 -1.18 16.55 0.19
C TYR A 68 -0.35 17.27 1.25
N PHE A 69 0.96 17.02 1.31
CA PHE A 69 1.84 17.70 2.25
C PHE A 69 1.84 19.23 2.01
N ARG A 70 1.96 19.66 0.74
CA ARG A 70 1.91 21.08 0.36
C ARG A 70 0.54 21.71 0.60
N SER A 71 -0.54 20.95 0.54
CA SER A 71 -1.90 21.41 0.91
C SER A 71 -2.22 21.29 2.39
N LYS A 72 -1.22 20.96 3.23
CA LYS A 72 -1.31 20.85 4.70
C LYS A 72 -2.23 19.71 5.19
N ASN A 73 -2.37 18.65 4.40
CA ASN A 73 -3.08 17.43 4.78
C ASN A 73 -2.04 16.35 5.13
N LEU A 74 -1.58 16.39 6.38
CA LEU A 74 -0.44 15.59 6.83
C LEU A 74 -0.77 14.09 6.86
N GLY A 75 -1.95 13.71 7.33
CA GLY A 75 -2.38 12.32 7.43
C GLY A 75 -2.44 11.65 6.05
N LYS A 76 -3.09 12.30 5.09
CA LYS A 76 -3.17 11.79 3.70
C LYS A 76 -1.80 11.77 2.99
N ALA A 77 -0.90 12.71 3.31
CA ALA A 77 0.47 12.68 2.80
C ALA A 77 1.21 11.43 3.29
N ILE A 78 1.18 11.15 4.60
CA ILE A 78 1.79 9.97 5.22
C ILE A 78 1.19 8.69 4.64
N LEU A 79 -0.14 8.63 4.50
CA LEU A 79 -0.85 7.50 3.91
C LEU A 79 -0.38 7.23 2.46
N SER A 80 -0.26 8.30 1.65
CA SER A 80 0.18 8.19 0.26
C SER A 80 1.61 7.66 0.16
N TYR A 81 2.55 8.20 0.94
CA TYR A 81 3.94 7.71 0.95
C TYR A 81 4.02 6.24 1.39
N ARG A 82 3.24 5.84 2.41
CA ARG A 82 3.18 4.45 2.84
C ARG A 82 2.64 3.53 1.75
N ARG A 83 1.60 3.95 1.02
CA ARG A 83 1.06 3.21 -0.13
C ARG A 83 2.08 3.07 -1.25
N GLY A 84 2.82 4.12 -1.56
CA GLY A 84 3.92 4.07 -2.53
C GLY A 84 4.99 3.04 -2.15
N LEU A 85 5.34 2.93 -0.86
CA LEU A 85 6.31 1.97 -0.36
C LEU A 85 5.84 0.51 -0.43
N ILE A 86 4.54 0.23 -0.56
CA ILE A 86 4.06 -1.13 -0.83
C ILE A 86 4.59 -1.62 -2.18
N PHE A 87 4.61 -0.74 -3.19
CA PHE A 87 5.06 -1.06 -4.55
C PHE A 87 6.58 -0.99 -4.69
N SER A 88 7.23 -0.03 -4.02
CA SER A 88 8.68 0.18 -4.06
C SER A 88 9.26 0.34 -2.64
N PRO A 89 9.43 -0.76 -1.88
CA PRO A 89 9.87 -0.69 -0.48
C PRO A 89 11.25 -0.06 -0.28
N ARG A 90 12.11 -0.07 -1.30
CA ARG A 90 13.48 0.45 -1.26
C ARG A 90 13.63 1.86 -1.81
N ASP A 91 12.53 2.50 -2.23
CA ASP A 91 12.53 3.85 -2.75
C ASP A 91 13.00 4.83 -1.67
N LYS A 92 14.10 5.54 -1.97
CA LYS A 92 14.75 6.44 -1.01
C LYS A 92 13.97 7.74 -0.85
N GLU A 93 13.33 8.22 -1.90
CA GLU A 93 12.59 9.49 -1.89
C GLU A 93 11.28 9.34 -1.13
N LEU A 94 10.55 8.25 -1.37
CA LEU A 94 9.35 7.91 -0.60
C LEU A 94 9.67 7.74 0.89
N ARG A 95 10.77 7.04 1.23
CA ARG A 95 11.20 6.86 2.63
C ARG A 95 11.59 8.19 3.27
N TYR A 96 12.34 9.02 2.56
CA TYR A 96 12.75 10.33 3.04
C TYR A 96 11.52 11.22 3.30
N ASN A 97 10.59 11.30 2.34
CA ASN A 97 9.39 12.13 2.48
C ASN A 97 8.44 11.60 3.56
N LEU A 98 8.33 10.28 3.70
CA LEU A 98 7.59 9.68 4.82
C LEU A 98 8.21 10.07 6.16
N GLN A 99 9.52 9.93 6.31
CA GLN A 99 10.23 10.31 7.54
C GLN A 99 10.09 11.81 7.82
N PHE A 100 10.23 12.64 6.78
CA PHE A 100 10.06 14.08 6.88
C PHE A 100 8.64 14.43 7.32
N ALA A 101 7.60 13.92 6.67
CA ALA A 101 6.21 14.15 7.05
C ALA A 101 5.90 13.67 8.47
N THR A 102 6.40 12.48 8.84
CA THR A 102 6.22 11.94 10.21
C THR A 102 6.89 12.82 11.27
N ALA A 103 7.96 13.55 10.93
CA ALA A 103 8.58 14.49 11.87
C ALA A 103 7.66 15.68 12.22
N TYR A 104 6.66 15.98 11.39
CA TYR A 104 5.64 17.02 11.65
C TYR A 104 4.43 16.51 12.44
N THR A 105 4.29 15.19 12.67
CA THR A 105 3.20 14.67 13.50
C THR A 105 3.36 15.16 14.95
N LYS A 106 2.22 15.41 15.60
CA LYS A 106 2.20 15.86 16.98
C LYS A 106 2.58 14.75 17.95
N ASP A 107 2.14 13.52 17.66
CA ASP A 107 2.39 12.37 18.53
C ASP A 107 3.77 11.76 18.24
N LYS A 108 4.60 11.69 19.28
CA LYS A 108 5.94 11.11 19.23
C LYS A 108 5.91 9.74 19.89
N ILE A 109 5.31 8.76 19.18
CA ILE A 109 5.19 7.40 19.69
C ILE A 109 6.45 6.60 19.31
N PRO A 110 7.12 5.94 20.27
CA PRO A 110 8.32 5.16 20.01
C PRO A 110 8.07 4.06 18.98
N SER A 111 9.07 3.75 18.16
CA SER A 111 8.99 2.62 17.24
C SER A 111 9.13 1.29 17.98
N ILE A 112 8.30 0.29 17.63
CA ILE A 112 8.48 -1.09 18.13
C ILE A 112 9.81 -1.71 17.71
N TYR A 113 10.46 -1.15 16.68
CA TYR A 113 11.73 -1.63 16.13
C TYR A 113 12.95 -0.94 16.79
N GLU A 114 12.80 -0.43 18.00
CA GLU A 114 13.93 0.05 18.79
C GLU A 114 14.82 -1.13 19.21
N GLY A 115 16.14 -0.89 19.25
CA GLY A 115 17.10 -1.94 19.52
C GLY A 115 17.64 -2.67 18.27
N PHE A 116 18.69 -3.44 18.46
CA PHE A 116 19.42 -4.09 17.37
C PHE A 116 18.56 -5.11 16.61
N LEU A 117 17.91 -6.01 17.35
CA LEU A 117 17.09 -7.08 16.76
C LEU A 117 15.87 -6.52 16.03
N GLY A 118 15.21 -5.52 16.60
CA GLY A 118 14.08 -4.85 15.94
C GLY A 118 14.50 -4.16 14.63
N ARG A 119 15.63 -3.47 14.61
CA ARG A 119 16.18 -2.86 13.40
C ARG A 119 16.54 -3.90 12.33
N MET A 120 17.09 -5.05 12.74
CA MET A 120 17.41 -6.15 11.83
C MET A 120 16.13 -6.75 11.25
N TYR A 121 15.14 -7.03 12.09
CA TYR A 121 13.82 -7.53 11.67
C TYR A 121 13.18 -6.59 10.64
N ARG A 122 13.12 -5.30 10.94
CA ARG A 122 12.59 -4.29 10.02
C ARG A 122 13.31 -4.30 8.68
N LYS A 123 14.64 -4.37 8.67
CA LYS A 123 15.41 -4.48 7.42
C LYS A 123 15.03 -5.70 6.59
N ILE A 124 14.77 -6.84 7.23
CA ILE A 124 14.35 -8.07 6.54
C ILE A 124 12.94 -7.86 5.94
N ILE A 125 11.99 -7.36 6.72
CA ILE A 125 10.59 -7.16 6.29
C ILE A 125 10.50 -6.11 5.17
N GLU A 126 11.25 -5.01 5.27
CA GLU A 126 11.24 -3.93 4.29
C GLU A 126 12.15 -4.19 3.08
N PHE A 127 12.92 -5.30 3.07
CA PHE A 127 13.88 -5.60 2.00
C PHE A 127 13.20 -5.83 0.65
N ALA A 128 12.06 -6.52 0.63
CA ALA A 128 11.34 -6.84 -0.60
C ALA A 128 9.82 -6.65 -0.43
N SER A 129 9.14 -6.32 -1.52
CA SER A 129 7.69 -6.27 -1.57
C SER A 129 7.08 -7.67 -1.51
N PHE A 130 5.78 -7.76 -1.19
CA PHE A 130 5.05 -9.03 -1.28
C PHE A 130 5.13 -9.64 -2.68
N ALA A 131 4.98 -8.81 -3.73
CA ALA A 131 5.07 -9.26 -5.12
C ALA A 131 6.46 -9.80 -5.48
N GLU A 132 7.53 -9.15 -5.03
CA GLU A 132 8.90 -9.64 -5.26
C GLU A 132 9.15 -10.97 -4.57
N LEU A 133 8.75 -11.12 -3.31
CA LEU A 133 8.88 -12.37 -2.57
C LEU A 133 8.05 -13.50 -3.22
N PHE A 134 6.84 -13.21 -3.68
CA PHE A 134 5.99 -14.17 -4.36
C PHE A 134 6.59 -14.63 -5.69
N LYS A 135 7.08 -13.69 -6.53
CA LYS A 135 7.79 -14.01 -7.77
C LYS A 135 9.04 -14.86 -7.51
N LEU A 136 9.78 -14.55 -6.44
CA LEU A 136 10.95 -15.32 -6.04
C LEU A 136 10.57 -16.74 -5.59
N LEU A 137 9.48 -16.91 -4.84
CA LEU A 137 8.96 -18.22 -4.44
C LEU A 137 8.61 -19.07 -5.67
N ILE A 138 7.93 -18.50 -6.66
CA ILE A 138 7.60 -19.19 -7.92
C ILE A 138 8.90 -19.60 -8.63
N LEU A 139 9.84 -18.69 -8.81
CA LEU A 139 11.10 -18.97 -9.48
C LEU A 139 11.87 -20.10 -8.82
N VAL A 140 12.04 -20.02 -7.50
CA VAL A 140 12.76 -21.06 -6.73
C VAL A 140 12.03 -22.39 -6.76
N SER A 141 10.70 -22.41 -6.73
CA SER A 141 9.91 -23.65 -6.85
C SER A 141 10.09 -24.34 -8.21
N VAL A 142 10.14 -23.56 -9.28
CA VAL A 142 10.41 -24.08 -10.64
C VAL A 142 11.81 -24.70 -10.72
N ILE A 143 12.83 -24.01 -10.20
CA ILE A 143 14.21 -24.53 -10.18
C ILE A 143 14.32 -25.78 -9.30
N LEU A 144 13.67 -25.78 -8.13
CA LEU A 144 13.64 -26.94 -7.24
C LEU A 144 13.01 -28.16 -7.94
N THR A 145 11.86 -27.95 -8.61
CA THR A 145 11.18 -29.02 -9.36
C THR A 145 12.04 -29.55 -10.50
N ALA A 146 12.66 -28.66 -11.28
CA ALA A 146 13.58 -29.05 -12.34
C ALA A 146 14.78 -29.84 -11.80
N SER A 147 15.37 -29.42 -10.69
CA SER A 147 16.45 -30.11 -10.00
C SER A 147 16.06 -31.51 -9.53
N ALA A 148 14.83 -31.64 -8.97
CA ALA A 148 14.29 -32.91 -8.53
C ALA A 148 14.06 -33.89 -9.72
N ILE A 149 13.51 -33.37 -10.81
CA ILE A 149 13.32 -34.16 -12.07
C ILE A 149 14.67 -34.65 -12.58
N LEU A 150 15.67 -33.78 -12.69
CA LEU A 150 17.02 -34.15 -13.15
C LEU A 150 17.67 -35.20 -12.25
N TYR A 151 17.48 -35.07 -10.92
CA TYR A 151 17.97 -36.06 -9.98
C TYR A 151 17.32 -37.44 -10.20
N ILE A 152 15.99 -37.48 -10.38
CA ILE A 152 15.24 -38.72 -10.62
C ILE A 152 15.71 -39.42 -11.92
N PHE A 153 15.83 -38.66 -13.02
CA PHE A 153 16.16 -39.23 -14.32
C PHE A 153 17.66 -39.54 -14.51
N ARG A 154 18.53 -38.68 -14.00
CA ARG A 154 19.97 -38.80 -14.22
C ARG A 154 20.76 -39.34 -13.04
N ARG A 155 20.14 -39.42 -11.85
CA ARG A 155 20.76 -39.82 -10.57
C ARG A 155 22.06 -39.07 -10.24
N LYS A 156 22.23 -37.86 -10.77
CA LYS A 156 23.41 -37.01 -10.56
C LYS A 156 23.15 -36.03 -9.42
N GLY A 157 23.76 -36.32 -8.26
CA GLY A 157 23.90 -35.39 -7.14
C GLY A 157 22.58 -34.85 -6.56
N ILE A 158 22.26 -35.17 -5.32
CA ILE A 158 21.08 -34.63 -4.60
C ILE A 158 21.33 -33.19 -4.12
N ALA A 159 22.57 -32.73 -4.10
CA ALA A 159 22.95 -31.42 -3.52
C ALA A 159 22.16 -30.22 -4.09
N PRO A 160 21.89 -30.08 -5.41
CA PRO A 160 21.06 -28.97 -5.89
C PRO A 160 19.63 -29.02 -5.36
N VAL A 161 19.02 -30.20 -5.20
CA VAL A 161 17.66 -30.35 -4.65
C VAL A 161 17.62 -29.86 -3.20
N ILE A 162 18.61 -30.27 -2.41
CA ILE A 162 18.72 -29.82 -1.00
C ILE A 162 18.96 -28.31 -0.93
N CYS A 163 19.88 -27.78 -1.74
CA CYS A 163 20.21 -26.36 -1.77
C CYS A 163 18.99 -25.49 -2.10
N PHE A 164 18.29 -25.77 -3.21
CA PHE A 164 17.11 -25.03 -3.59
C PHE A 164 15.92 -25.27 -2.66
N GLY A 165 15.83 -26.45 -2.01
CA GLY A 165 14.88 -26.72 -0.94
C GLY A 165 15.08 -25.82 0.26
N ILE A 166 16.31 -25.64 0.71
CA ILE A 166 16.67 -24.74 1.82
C ILE A 166 16.34 -23.28 1.43
N ILE A 167 16.73 -22.85 0.22
CA ILE A 167 16.43 -21.49 -0.27
C ILE A 167 14.92 -21.26 -0.30
N PHE A 168 14.13 -22.22 -0.80
CA PHE A 168 12.68 -22.13 -0.82
C PHE A 168 12.10 -21.94 0.59
N LEU A 169 12.56 -22.75 1.56
CA LEU A 169 12.11 -22.64 2.94
C LEU A 169 12.46 -21.29 3.57
N LEU A 170 13.66 -20.76 3.29
CA LEU A 170 14.06 -19.44 3.80
C LEU A 170 13.21 -18.31 3.20
N VAL A 171 12.96 -18.31 1.90
CA VAL A 171 12.10 -17.30 1.25
C VAL A 171 10.67 -17.41 1.74
N ALA A 172 10.15 -18.64 1.89
CA ALA A 172 8.82 -18.89 2.44
C ALA A 172 8.70 -18.38 3.90
N ALA A 173 9.73 -18.61 4.72
CA ALA A 173 9.76 -18.11 6.08
C ALA A 173 9.70 -16.56 6.13
N VAL A 174 10.49 -15.88 5.31
CA VAL A 174 10.45 -14.41 5.22
C VAL A 174 9.07 -13.93 4.74
N PHE A 175 8.48 -14.58 3.75
CA PHE A 175 7.14 -14.25 3.26
C PHE A 175 6.08 -14.42 4.36
N LEU A 176 6.12 -15.52 5.12
CA LEU A 176 5.20 -15.76 6.23
C LEU A 176 5.41 -14.76 7.38
N LEU A 177 6.66 -14.43 7.72
CA LEU A 177 6.96 -13.41 8.70
C LEU A 177 6.38 -12.06 8.31
N LYS A 178 6.54 -11.68 7.03
CA LYS A 178 5.96 -10.42 6.51
C LYS A 178 4.42 -10.44 6.54
N MET A 179 3.80 -11.56 6.21
CA MET A 179 2.33 -11.72 6.28
C MET A 179 1.80 -11.65 7.71
N SER A 180 2.56 -12.12 8.69
CA SER A 180 2.16 -12.10 10.11
C SER A 180 2.38 -10.74 10.78
N ASP A 181 3.16 -9.84 10.15
CA ASP A 181 3.43 -8.53 10.71
C ASP A 181 2.21 -7.61 10.56
N LYS A 182 1.59 -7.27 11.69
CA LYS A 182 0.40 -6.41 11.70
C LYS A 182 0.68 -4.97 11.23
N TRP A 183 1.92 -4.50 11.38
CA TRP A 183 2.33 -3.17 10.94
C TRP A 183 2.55 -3.08 9.43
N GLU A 184 2.76 -4.22 8.77
CA GLU A 184 2.77 -4.32 7.31
C GLU A 184 1.36 -4.55 6.74
N THR A 185 0.55 -5.40 7.40
CA THR A 185 -0.72 -5.89 6.85
C THR A 185 -1.94 -5.11 7.33
N ARG A 186 -1.88 -4.50 8.52
CA ARG A 186 -3.02 -3.84 9.17
C ARG A 186 -2.76 -2.38 9.55
N ALA A 187 -1.67 -1.80 9.03
CA ALA A 187 -1.36 -0.40 9.27
C ALA A 187 -2.47 0.52 8.76
N ALA A 188 -2.78 1.53 9.54
CA ALA A 188 -3.68 2.63 9.17
C ALA A 188 -3.09 3.97 9.64
N VAL A 189 -3.56 5.05 9.05
CA VAL A 189 -3.13 6.40 9.40
C VAL A 189 -4.33 7.20 9.88
N VAL A 190 -4.17 7.92 10.97
CA VAL A 190 -5.16 8.86 11.51
C VAL A 190 -5.28 10.06 10.58
N LEU A 191 -6.50 10.34 10.12
CA LEU A 191 -6.79 11.46 9.23
C LEU A 191 -7.41 12.67 9.97
N SER A 192 -8.03 12.43 11.12
CA SER A 192 -8.64 13.48 11.92
C SER A 192 -7.59 14.33 12.61
N PRO A 193 -7.72 15.67 12.64
CA PRO A 193 -6.77 16.57 13.31
C PRO A 193 -6.57 16.24 14.79
N LYS A 194 -7.65 15.78 15.45
CA LYS A 194 -7.70 15.29 16.82
C LYS A 194 -8.65 14.09 16.88
N LEU A 195 -8.22 13.00 17.48
CA LEU A 195 -8.97 11.77 17.60
C LEU A 195 -8.95 11.27 19.04
N ASP A 196 -10.10 11.29 19.68
CA ASP A 196 -10.27 10.71 21.01
C ASP A 196 -10.44 9.19 20.89
N CYS A 197 -9.70 8.46 21.72
CA CYS A 197 -9.61 7.01 21.73
C CYS A 197 -10.35 6.44 22.92
N PHE A 198 -11.34 5.60 22.68
CA PHE A 198 -12.34 5.16 23.65
C PHE A 198 -12.07 3.78 24.21
N SER A 199 -12.54 3.51 25.44
CA SER A 199 -12.42 2.19 26.08
C SER A 199 -13.36 1.13 25.47
N ALA A 200 -14.47 1.55 24.85
CA ALA A 200 -15.45 0.72 24.19
C ALA A 200 -15.95 1.36 22.88
N PRO A 201 -16.57 0.60 21.94
CA PRO A 201 -17.04 1.13 20.66
C PRO A 201 -18.34 1.98 20.82
N THR A 202 -18.25 3.03 21.59
CA THR A 202 -19.32 4.00 21.81
C THR A 202 -18.71 5.34 22.28
N THR A 203 -19.32 6.45 21.85
CA THR A 203 -18.90 7.81 22.23
C THR A 203 -19.20 8.15 23.69
N THR A 204 -20.01 7.35 24.38
CA THR A 204 -20.35 7.53 25.81
C THR A 204 -19.36 6.84 26.74
N SER A 205 -18.41 6.05 26.21
CA SER A 205 -17.39 5.38 27.00
C SER A 205 -16.24 6.34 27.36
N GLU A 206 -15.39 5.89 28.29
CA GLU A 206 -14.24 6.64 28.75
C GLU A 206 -13.23 6.89 27.64
N ILE A 207 -12.70 8.11 27.56
CA ILE A 207 -11.58 8.46 26.68
C ILE A 207 -10.28 8.04 27.38
N LEU A 208 -9.59 7.06 26.80
CA LEU A 208 -8.33 6.55 27.34
C LEU A 208 -7.13 7.46 27.03
N PHE A 209 -7.11 8.00 25.82
CA PHE A 209 -6.08 8.93 25.32
C PHE A 209 -6.57 9.60 24.04
N THR A 210 -5.83 10.61 23.61
CA THR A 210 -6.07 11.32 22.34
C THR A 210 -4.85 11.17 21.44
N ILE A 211 -5.07 10.99 20.14
CA ILE A 211 -4.04 11.01 19.11
C ILE A 211 -4.41 12.01 18.01
N HIS A 212 -3.45 12.29 17.13
CA HIS A 212 -3.60 13.34 16.14
C HIS A 212 -3.31 12.84 14.72
N GLU A 213 -3.63 13.68 13.74
CA GLU A 213 -3.41 13.45 12.33
C GLU A 213 -1.98 12.97 12.04
N GLY A 214 -1.86 11.97 11.17
CA GLY A 214 -0.59 11.38 10.76
C GLY A 214 -0.07 10.28 11.67
N THR A 215 -0.66 10.07 12.85
CA THR A 215 -0.31 8.95 13.72
C THR A 215 -0.62 7.63 13.02
N THR A 216 0.35 6.71 13.05
CA THR A 216 0.16 5.37 12.50
C THR A 216 -0.29 4.41 13.59
N VAL A 217 -1.31 3.64 13.28
CA VAL A 217 -1.94 2.64 14.15
C VAL A 217 -2.05 1.31 13.43
N ALA A 218 -2.21 0.20 14.17
CA ALA A 218 -2.59 -1.08 13.58
C ALA A 218 -4.07 -1.36 13.88
N LEU A 219 -4.82 -1.81 12.86
CA LEU A 219 -6.21 -2.22 12.99
C LEU A 219 -6.27 -3.64 13.55
N GLU A 220 -6.92 -3.85 14.71
CA GLU A 220 -7.03 -5.16 15.35
C GLU A 220 -8.39 -5.82 15.08
N GLU A 221 -9.47 -5.08 15.27
CA GLU A 221 -10.84 -5.56 15.19
C GLU A 221 -11.75 -4.49 14.54
N SER A 222 -12.82 -4.91 13.88
CA SER A 222 -13.88 -4.03 13.37
C SER A 222 -15.21 -4.43 13.99
N ARG A 223 -15.94 -3.46 14.56
CA ARG A 223 -17.27 -3.69 15.16
C ARG A 223 -18.20 -2.53 14.83
N GLY A 224 -19.19 -2.78 13.95
CA GLY A 224 -20.04 -1.72 13.43
C GLY A 224 -19.19 -0.61 12.79
N ASP A 225 -19.42 0.63 13.19
CA ASP A 225 -18.71 1.80 12.68
C ASP A 225 -17.41 2.12 13.46
N TRP A 226 -16.85 1.14 14.18
CA TRP A 226 -15.69 1.30 15.03
C TRP A 226 -14.56 0.38 14.64
N PHE A 227 -13.32 0.89 14.76
CA PHE A 227 -12.10 0.09 14.74
C PHE A 227 -11.48 0.04 16.13
N LYS A 228 -11.07 -1.16 16.54
CA LYS A 228 -10.12 -1.33 17.62
C LYS A 228 -8.73 -1.17 17.06
N ILE A 229 -7.98 -0.22 17.59
CA ILE A 229 -6.62 0.10 17.15
C ILE A 229 -5.61 -0.23 18.23
N SER A 230 -4.38 -0.50 17.81
CA SER A 230 -3.22 -0.56 18.71
C SER A 230 -2.13 0.41 18.24
N LEU A 231 -1.44 1.01 19.20
CA LEU A 231 -0.27 1.86 19.00
C LEU A 231 1.02 1.03 19.14
N THR A 232 2.15 1.57 18.71
CA THR A 232 3.45 0.91 18.82
C THR A 232 3.95 0.76 20.27
N ASP A 233 3.38 1.51 21.20
CA ASP A 233 3.62 1.40 22.65
C ASP A 233 2.65 0.45 23.38
N ASN A 234 1.91 -0.37 22.61
CA ASN A 234 0.91 -1.34 23.07
C ASN A 234 -0.36 -0.74 23.69
N ARG A 235 -0.59 0.56 23.62
CA ARG A 235 -1.89 1.12 23.97
C ARG A 235 -2.94 0.67 22.95
N VAL A 236 -4.13 0.30 23.44
CA VAL A 236 -5.25 -0.19 22.64
C VAL A 236 -6.50 0.61 22.96
N ALA A 237 -7.27 0.95 21.94
CA ALA A 237 -8.52 1.69 22.12
C ALA A 237 -9.46 1.52 20.91
N TRP A 238 -10.69 2.01 21.04
CA TRP A 238 -11.68 2.07 19.97
C TRP A 238 -11.74 3.48 19.38
N VAL A 239 -11.84 3.56 18.06
CA VAL A 239 -11.99 4.81 17.30
C VAL A 239 -13.06 4.67 16.22
N PRO A 240 -13.74 5.77 15.82
CA PRO A 240 -14.63 5.75 14.66
C PRO A 240 -13.88 5.36 13.38
N GLN A 241 -14.52 4.59 12.49
CA GLN A 241 -13.89 4.09 11.26
C GLN A 241 -13.49 5.20 10.30
N ASP A 242 -14.27 6.26 10.20
CA ASP A 242 -14.03 7.41 9.32
C ASP A 242 -12.82 8.27 9.72
N SER A 243 -12.32 8.09 10.96
CA SER A 243 -11.19 8.84 11.51
C SER A 243 -9.83 8.30 11.09
N VAL A 244 -9.78 7.08 10.55
CA VAL A 244 -8.55 6.37 10.16
C VAL A 244 -8.71 5.71 8.81
N GLU A 245 -7.62 5.65 8.05
CA GLU A 245 -7.63 4.98 6.74
C GLU A 245 -6.52 3.95 6.66
N ALA A 246 -6.90 2.72 6.26
CA ALA A 246 -5.95 1.62 6.11
C ALA A 246 -4.95 1.90 4.97
N VAL A 247 -3.69 1.57 5.21
CA VAL A 247 -2.63 1.64 4.19
C VAL A 247 -2.96 0.66 3.06
N ILE A 248 -3.34 -0.58 3.41
CA ILE A 248 -3.87 -1.57 2.47
C ILE A 248 -5.40 -1.60 2.62
N PRO A 249 -6.18 -1.09 1.65
CA PRO A 249 -7.63 -1.12 1.75
C PRO A 249 -8.16 -2.56 1.81
N LYS A 250 -9.14 -2.84 2.67
CA LYS A 250 -9.73 -4.18 2.83
C LYS A 250 -10.34 -4.75 1.52
N ASN A 251 -10.77 -3.88 0.61
CA ASN A 251 -11.41 -4.26 -0.67
C ASN A 251 -10.44 -4.25 -1.86
N SER A 252 -9.20 -3.86 -1.69
CA SER A 252 -8.20 -4.08 -2.71
C SER A 252 -7.73 -5.54 -2.59
N GLN A 253 -8.49 -6.46 -3.14
CA GLN A 253 -7.85 -7.56 -3.81
C GLN A 253 -6.93 -6.88 -4.82
N PHE A 254 -5.67 -6.70 -4.46
CA PHE A 254 -4.64 -6.45 -5.45
C PHE A 254 -4.69 -7.68 -6.35
N SER A 255 -5.48 -7.59 -7.41
CA SER A 255 -5.27 -8.41 -8.58
C SER A 255 -3.84 -8.05 -9.00
N THR A 256 -2.90 -8.84 -8.52
CA THR A 256 -1.55 -8.88 -9.09
C THR A 256 -1.72 -9.10 -10.57
N PRO A 257 -1.10 -8.26 -11.43
CA PRO A 257 -1.09 -8.49 -12.85
C PRO A 257 -0.43 -9.83 -13.17
#